data_5dd3f1177ea70cf70dbd62e769c5f711
#
_entry.id   5dd3f1177ea70cf70dbd62e769c5f711
#
_cell.length_a   1.000
_cell.length_b   1.000
_cell.length_c   1.000
_cell.angle_alpha   90.00
_cell.angle_beta   90.00
_cell.angle_gamma   90.00
#
_symmetry.space_group_name_H-M   'P 1'
#
loop_
_entity.id
_entity.type
_entity.pdbx_description
1 polymer ?
#
loop_
_entity_poly.entity_id
_entity_poly.type
_entity_poly.pdbx_seq_one_letter_code
_entity_poly.pdbx_strand_id
1 'polypeptide(L)'
;MHWVIPLTILIFQQALLVQSEKVIRLTPQVEAHLTFLRGLDKRDDIEIDFWRSPSYLFQAVDIEVSEKDLPTLSSILKDHGIDFEVQINDVQKLIEEELETVGARSGGWHSRYHNLEEIHSKLIEFSGRMAFVLSLGKSHEGRQMRAIKIKGRYRYNKPVFFIQCGIHAREWVSPATCMYMIDQLTQKYGRDQSVTALLDKMDFVILPVLNVDGYAYTWINPRDRGYRLWRKNRRYHRSYRCHGVDLNRNWGYGWGGTGASHRPCDTTFRGSTPFSEIETINVRNYLKGLEGKLKGFIDFHAYSQMWFIPWGYTSRRTTDHWEQMRVAKAASDALRRVHGTRFKYGSSASLLYPASGGSEDWTYGELGVTYSFSVELRDTGHHGFLLPADQIIPTGEETFEGLKALVREMRV
;
A
#
# COMPACT_ATOMS: atom_id res chain seq x y z
N MET A 1 -35.94 -38.44 -52.15
CA MET A 1 -34.69 -38.74 -51.40
C MET A 1 -33.90 -37.46 -51.31
N HIS A 2 -34.04 -36.74 -50.23
CA HIS A 2 -33.25 -35.53 -49.94
C HIS A 2 -32.21 -35.88 -48.90
N TRP A 3 -30.96 -35.79 -49.26
CA TRP A 3 -29.83 -35.94 -48.34
C TRP A 3 -29.60 -34.60 -47.62
N VAL A 4 -29.78 -34.59 -46.31
CA VAL A 4 -29.40 -33.46 -45.42
C VAL A 4 -27.98 -33.78 -44.95
N ILE A 5 -27.03 -32.92 -45.31
CA ILE A 5 -25.64 -32.96 -44.80
C ILE A 5 -25.64 -32.15 -43.49
N PRO A 6 -25.28 -32.71 -42.34
CA PRO A 6 -25.17 -31.93 -41.12
C PRO A 6 -23.88 -31.07 -41.21
N LEU A 7 -24.07 -29.76 -41.10
CA LEU A 7 -22.99 -28.77 -40.95
C LEU A 7 -22.43 -28.89 -39.55
N THR A 8 -21.31 -29.58 -39.39
CA THR A 8 -20.56 -29.62 -38.15
C THR A 8 -19.81 -28.29 -38.00
N ILE A 9 -20.34 -27.40 -37.16
CA ILE A 9 -19.62 -26.15 -36.78
C ILE A 9 -18.51 -26.54 -35.86
N LEU A 10 -17.26 -26.55 -36.36
CA LEU A 10 -16.06 -26.58 -35.53
C LEU A 10 -15.93 -25.21 -34.86
N ILE A 11 -16.34 -25.13 -33.60
CA ILE A 11 -15.99 -23.99 -32.75
C ILE A 11 -14.49 -24.17 -32.37
N PHE A 12 -13.63 -23.49 -33.10
CA PHE A 12 -12.26 -23.24 -32.65
C PHE A 12 -12.35 -22.33 -31.41
N GLN A 13 -12.35 -22.91 -30.22
CA GLN A 13 -11.92 -22.21 -29.03
C GLN A 13 -10.42 -21.86 -29.22
N GLN A 14 -10.14 -20.69 -29.72
CA GLN A 14 -8.84 -20.08 -29.50
C GLN A 14 -8.74 -19.87 -27.98
N ALA A 15 -8.07 -20.79 -27.30
CA ALA A 15 -7.50 -20.50 -26.00
C ALA A 15 -6.56 -19.31 -26.22
N LEU A 16 -7.00 -18.11 -25.80
CA LEU A 16 -6.08 -17.01 -25.58
C LEU A 16 -5.03 -17.59 -24.63
N LEU A 17 -3.84 -17.81 -25.14
CA LEU A 17 -2.67 -18.06 -24.32
C LEU A 17 -2.53 -16.81 -23.43
N VAL A 18 -3.05 -16.89 -22.20
CA VAL A 18 -2.76 -15.91 -21.18
C VAL A 18 -1.25 -15.95 -21.03
N GLN A 19 -0.57 -14.90 -21.49
CA GLN A 19 0.86 -14.78 -21.32
C GLN A 19 1.12 -14.69 -19.82
N SER A 20 1.85 -15.67 -19.28
CA SER A 20 2.26 -15.66 -17.88
C SER A 20 3.29 -14.56 -17.67
N GLU A 21 3.09 -13.75 -16.66
CA GLU A 21 4.09 -12.79 -16.18
C GLU A 21 4.89 -13.41 -15.05
N LYS A 22 6.17 -13.04 -14.99
CA LYS A 22 7.09 -13.45 -13.93
C LYS A 22 7.57 -12.23 -13.16
N VAL A 23 7.90 -12.45 -11.90
CA VAL A 23 8.66 -11.45 -11.14
C VAL A 23 10.09 -11.97 -10.99
N ILE A 24 11.04 -11.21 -11.50
CA ILE A 24 12.46 -11.49 -11.32
C ILE A 24 13.01 -10.58 -10.21
N ARG A 25 13.93 -11.14 -9.44
CA ARG A 25 14.68 -10.41 -8.43
C ARG A 25 16.13 -10.29 -8.81
N LEU A 26 16.66 -9.09 -8.70
CA LEU A 26 18.08 -8.80 -8.90
C LEU A 26 18.61 -7.90 -7.79
N THR A 27 19.94 -7.86 -7.64
CA THR A 27 20.60 -7.04 -6.61
C THR A 27 21.75 -6.26 -7.24
N PRO A 28 21.62 -4.92 -7.38
CA PRO A 28 22.69 -4.11 -7.97
C PRO A 28 23.93 -4.10 -7.07
N GLN A 29 25.10 -4.42 -7.65
CA GLN A 29 26.37 -4.54 -6.93
C GLN A 29 27.25 -3.30 -7.07
N VAL A 30 27.06 -2.50 -8.12
CA VAL A 30 27.83 -1.29 -8.44
C VAL A 30 26.91 -0.16 -8.91
N GLU A 31 27.38 1.09 -8.84
CA GLU A 31 26.59 2.27 -9.24
C GLU A 31 26.15 2.26 -10.70
N ALA A 32 26.94 1.60 -11.59
CA ALA A 32 26.55 1.43 -12.98
C ALA A 32 25.27 0.60 -13.12
N HIS A 33 25.09 -0.45 -12.29
CA HIS A 33 23.84 -1.25 -12.25
C HIS A 33 22.64 -0.39 -11.84
N LEU A 34 22.79 0.44 -10.79
CA LEU A 34 21.70 1.33 -10.35
C LEU A 34 21.32 2.36 -11.42
N THR A 35 22.33 2.96 -12.05
CA THR A 35 22.11 3.95 -13.11
C THR A 35 21.36 3.33 -14.30
N PHE A 36 21.78 2.14 -14.71
CA PHE A 36 21.13 1.37 -15.77
C PHE A 36 19.68 1.01 -15.40
N LEU A 37 19.46 0.40 -14.22
CA LEU A 37 18.14 -0.03 -13.77
C LEU A 37 17.15 1.13 -13.61
N ARG A 38 17.60 2.30 -13.16
CA ARG A 38 16.79 3.52 -13.07
C ARG A 38 16.38 4.10 -14.43
N GLY A 39 17.02 3.65 -15.49
CA GLY A 39 16.67 4.02 -16.87
C GLY A 39 15.85 2.95 -17.59
N LEU A 40 15.68 1.78 -16.99
CA LEU A 40 15.08 0.62 -17.65
C LEU A 40 13.58 0.82 -17.95
N ASP A 41 12.86 1.55 -17.09
CA ASP A 41 11.45 1.92 -17.27
C ASP A 41 11.19 2.92 -18.42
N LYS A 42 12.25 3.47 -19.00
CA LYS A 42 12.16 4.41 -20.15
C LYS A 42 12.29 3.73 -21.49
N ARG A 43 12.50 2.42 -21.51
CA ARG A 43 12.62 1.65 -22.73
C ARG A 43 11.23 1.35 -23.30
N ASP A 44 11.10 1.51 -24.63
CA ASP A 44 9.84 1.28 -25.35
C ASP A 44 9.80 -0.11 -26.00
N ASP A 45 10.89 -0.90 -25.90
CA ASP A 45 11.03 -2.22 -26.52
C ASP A 45 10.70 -3.38 -25.58
N ILE A 46 10.51 -3.14 -24.30
CA ILE A 46 10.08 -4.10 -23.27
C ILE A 46 9.06 -3.47 -22.34
N GLU A 47 8.06 -4.24 -21.93
CA GLU A 47 7.10 -3.81 -20.90
C GLU A 47 7.48 -4.42 -19.55
N ILE A 48 7.75 -3.56 -18.58
CA ILE A 48 8.07 -3.95 -17.20
C ILE A 48 7.32 -3.12 -16.17
N ASP A 49 7.06 -3.69 -14.99
CA ASP A 49 6.63 -2.95 -13.80
C ASP A 49 7.57 -3.22 -12.63
N PHE A 50 8.07 -2.16 -12.01
CA PHE A 50 8.87 -2.30 -10.79
C PHE A 50 7.95 -2.53 -9.59
N TRP A 51 7.94 -3.76 -9.10
CA TRP A 51 7.31 -4.07 -7.81
C TRP A 51 8.14 -3.53 -6.65
N ARG A 52 9.48 -3.56 -6.80
CA ARG A 52 10.42 -2.87 -5.93
C ARG A 52 11.45 -2.14 -6.78
N SER A 53 11.42 -0.81 -6.71
CA SER A 53 12.27 0.04 -7.55
C SER A 53 13.76 -0.02 -7.16
N PRO A 54 14.68 0.24 -8.12
CA PRO A 54 16.12 0.28 -7.87
C PRO A 54 16.49 1.45 -6.94
N SER A 55 16.98 1.13 -5.75
CA SER A 55 17.21 2.06 -4.65
C SER A 55 18.69 2.31 -4.38
N TYR A 56 19.33 1.37 -3.69
CA TYR A 56 20.73 1.41 -3.30
C TYR A 56 21.46 0.13 -3.70
N LEU A 57 22.78 0.18 -3.65
CA LEU A 57 23.60 -1.03 -3.80
C LEU A 57 23.19 -2.08 -2.76
N PHE A 58 23.23 -3.33 -3.16
CA PHE A 58 22.93 -4.50 -2.32
C PHE A 58 21.48 -4.56 -1.80
N GLN A 59 20.57 -3.78 -2.38
CA GLN A 59 19.13 -3.89 -2.12
C GLN A 59 18.43 -4.61 -3.27
N ALA A 60 17.47 -5.47 -2.92
CA ALA A 60 16.70 -6.21 -3.91
C ALA A 60 15.85 -5.26 -4.77
N VAL A 61 15.81 -5.53 -6.06
CA VAL A 61 14.91 -4.93 -7.06
C VAL A 61 14.04 -6.04 -7.61
N ASP A 62 12.72 -5.85 -7.60
CA ASP A 62 11.76 -6.81 -8.12
C ASP A 62 11.11 -6.21 -9.38
N ILE A 63 11.19 -6.93 -10.48
CA ILE A 63 10.67 -6.51 -11.78
C ILE A 63 9.68 -7.56 -12.28
N GLU A 64 8.44 -7.12 -12.51
CA GLU A 64 7.47 -7.91 -13.26
C GLU A 64 7.73 -7.73 -14.75
N VAL A 65 7.71 -8.85 -15.48
CA VAL A 65 7.98 -8.90 -16.91
C VAL A 65 7.21 -10.06 -17.56
N SER A 66 6.71 -9.86 -18.78
CA SER A 66 6.03 -10.91 -19.55
C SER A 66 7.01 -12.03 -19.96
N GLU A 67 6.51 -13.25 -20.13
CA GLU A 67 7.33 -14.34 -20.72
C GLU A 67 7.87 -13.98 -22.11
N LYS A 68 7.17 -13.15 -22.87
CA LYS A 68 7.58 -12.67 -24.17
C LYS A 68 8.81 -11.75 -24.07
N ASP A 69 8.83 -10.86 -23.09
CA ASP A 69 9.87 -9.83 -22.95
C ASP A 69 11.05 -10.29 -22.08
N LEU A 70 10.87 -11.35 -21.28
CA LEU A 70 11.90 -11.89 -20.40
C LEU A 70 13.21 -12.27 -21.13
N PRO A 71 13.22 -12.91 -22.33
CA PRO A 71 14.46 -13.18 -23.04
C PRO A 71 15.23 -11.91 -23.42
N THR A 72 14.53 -10.86 -23.86
CA THR A 72 15.11 -9.55 -24.19
C THR A 72 15.68 -8.90 -22.93
N LEU A 73 14.90 -8.84 -21.85
CA LEU A 73 15.36 -8.29 -20.57
C LEU A 73 16.57 -9.08 -20.03
N SER A 74 16.56 -10.41 -20.12
CA SER A 74 17.67 -11.28 -19.69
C SER A 74 18.96 -10.98 -20.45
N SER A 75 18.90 -10.81 -21.78
CA SER A 75 20.05 -10.42 -22.59
C SER A 75 20.61 -9.07 -22.16
N ILE A 76 19.73 -8.09 -22.00
CA ILE A 76 20.10 -6.72 -21.58
C ILE A 76 20.78 -6.73 -20.19
N LEU A 77 20.21 -7.46 -19.22
CA LEU A 77 20.77 -7.58 -17.88
C LEU A 77 22.16 -8.23 -17.91
N LYS A 78 22.32 -9.31 -18.71
CA LYS A 78 23.60 -10.01 -18.89
C LYS A 78 24.67 -9.10 -19.50
N ASP A 79 24.33 -8.26 -20.47
CA ASP A 79 25.26 -7.32 -21.11
C ASP A 79 25.78 -6.27 -20.11
N HIS A 80 25.04 -6.03 -19.04
CA HIS A 80 25.42 -5.15 -17.92
C HIS A 80 26.01 -5.89 -16.72
N GLY A 81 26.22 -7.22 -16.82
CA GLY A 81 26.75 -8.04 -15.73
C GLY A 81 25.81 -8.15 -14.53
N ILE A 82 24.50 -8.08 -14.75
CA ILE A 82 23.47 -8.17 -13.70
C ILE A 82 22.82 -9.54 -13.73
N ASP A 83 23.05 -10.35 -12.70
CA ASP A 83 22.36 -11.61 -12.50
C ASP A 83 21.01 -11.39 -11.84
N PHE A 84 20.06 -12.30 -12.11
CA PHE A 84 18.74 -12.30 -11.48
C PHE A 84 18.28 -13.72 -11.15
N GLU A 85 17.32 -13.82 -10.25
CA GLU A 85 16.57 -15.04 -9.97
C GLU A 85 15.07 -14.81 -10.26
N VAL A 86 14.36 -15.88 -10.63
CA VAL A 86 12.90 -15.81 -10.78
C VAL A 86 12.28 -15.97 -9.39
N GLN A 87 11.69 -14.89 -8.87
CA GLN A 87 11.06 -14.85 -7.55
C GLN A 87 9.64 -15.41 -7.60
N ILE A 88 8.87 -15.04 -8.65
CA ILE A 88 7.52 -15.54 -8.92
C ILE A 88 7.49 -16.05 -10.35
N ASN A 89 7.19 -17.34 -10.52
CA ASN A 89 7.18 -17.97 -11.83
C ASN A 89 5.92 -17.69 -12.63
N ASP A 90 4.81 -17.42 -11.96
CA ASP A 90 3.50 -17.23 -12.59
C ASP A 90 2.64 -16.30 -11.72
N VAL A 91 2.57 -15.03 -12.13
CA VAL A 91 1.78 -13.99 -11.45
C VAL A 91 0.30 -14.29 -11.57
N GLN A 92 -0.14 -14.78 -12.75
CA GLN A 92 -1.55 -15.09 -12.99
C GLN A 92 -2.05 -16.20 -12.07
N LYS A 93 -1.23 -17.22 -11.85
CA LYS A 93 -1.56 -18.30 -10.91
C LYS A 93 -1.74 -17.78 -9.47
N LEU A 94 -0.87 -16.88 -9.00
CA LEU A 94 -1.03 -16.28 -7.67
C LEU A 94 -2.31 -15.43 -7.57
N ILE A 95 -2.69 -14.72 -8.64
CA ILE A 95 -3.97 -13.99 -8.70
C ILE A 95 -5.15 -14.95 -8.55
N GLU A 96 -5.11 -16.08 -9.23
CA GLU A 96 -6.16 -17.10 -9.16
C GLU A 96 -6.25 -17.72 -7.76
N GLU A 97 -5.12 -18.09 -7.16
CA GLU A 97 -5.02 -18.62 -5.79
C GLU A 97 -5.55 -17.62 -4.75
N GLU A 98 -5.21 -16.32 -4.86
CA GLU A 98 -5.74 -15.27 -3.99
C GLU A 98 -7.26 -15.20 -4.09
N LEU A 99 -7.82 -15.31 -5.30
CA LEU A 99 -9.25 -15.17 -5.56
C LEU A 99 -10.09 -16.42 -5.22
N GLU A 100 -9.51 -17.61 -5.14
CA GLU A 100 -10.21 -18.81 -4.67
C GLU A 100 -10.80 -18.59 -3.27
N THR A 101 -10.09 -17.87 -2.41
CA THR A 101 -10.53 -17.55 -1.05
C THR A 101 -11.62 -16.48 -1.02
N VAL A 102 -11.68 -15.57 -1.99
CA VAL A 102 -12.66 -14.46 -2.05
C VAL A 102 -14.10 -15.00 -2.16
N GLY A 103 -14.30 -16.10 -2.88
CA GLY A 103 -15.60 -16.77 -3.02
C GLY A 103 -16.01 -17.64 -1.82
N ALA A 104 -15.08 -17.98 -0.92
CA ALA A 104 -15.34 -18.86 0.20
C ALA A 104 -16.16 -18.14 1.28
N ARG A 105 -17.38 -18.63 1.56
CA ARG A 105 -18.25 -18.13 2.64
C ARG A 105 -17.96 -18.75 4.01
N SER A 106 -17.03 -19.70 4.08
CA SER A 106 -16.62 -20.37 5.31
C SER A 106 -15.43 -19.62 5.91
N GLY A 107 -15.61 -19.03 7.08
CA GLY A 107 -14.59 -18.26 7.80
C GLY A 107 -15.12 -16.92 8.31
N GLY A 108 -14.36 -16.26 9.18
CA GLY A 108 -14.69 -14.91 9.66
C GLY A 108 -14.42 -13.84 8.61
N TRP A 109 -14.82 -12.61 8.92
CA TRP A 109 -14.57 -11.46 8.03
C TRP A 109 -13.12 -11.37 7.54
N HIS A 110 -12.15 -11.58 8.40
CA HIS A 110 -10.72 -11.46 8.09
C HIS A 110 -10.10 -12.68 7.39
N SER A 111 -10.90 -13.66 6.95
CA SER A 111 -10.40 -14.84 6.23
C SER A 111 -10.27 -14.63 4.72
N ARG A 112 -10.67 -13.47 4.19
CA ARG A 112 -10.60 -13.13 2.77
C ARG A 112 -10.43 -11.63 2.56
N TYR A 113 -10.04 -11.24 1.37
CA TYR A 113 -10.08 -9.83 0.94
C TYR A 113 -11.50 -9.40 0.60
N HIS A 114 -11.76 -8.10 0.68
CA HIS A 114 -13.09 -7.52 0.51
C HIS A 114 -13.05 -6.33 -0.45
N ASN A 115 -14.08 -6.21 -1.30
CA ASN A 115 -14.23 -5.05 -2.16
C ASN A 115 -14.61 -3.79 -1.36
N LEU A 116 -14.64 -2.63 -2.04
CA LEU A 116 -14.88 -1.33 -1.40
C LEU A 116 -16.26 -1.26 -0.74
N GLU A 117 -17.29 -1.80 -1.38
CA GLU A 117 -18.67 -1.80 -0.90
C GLU A 117 -18.82 -2.64 0.37
N GLU A 118 -18.18 -3.79 0.42
CA GLU A 118 -18.14 -4.65 1.62
C GLU A 118 -17.41 -3.94 2.77
N ILE A 119 -16.25 -3.31 2.50
CA ILE A 119 -15.51 -2.53 3.50
C ILE A 119 -16.38 -1.40 4.04
N HIS A 120 -17.03 -0.63 3.17
CA HIS A 120 -17.91 0.47 3.58
C HIS A 120 -19.11 0.00 4.40
N SER A 121 -19.70 -1.16 4.04
CA SER A 121 -20.79 -1.76 4.80
C SER A 121 -20.32 -2.21 6.18
N LYS A 122 -19.12 -2.81 6.25
CA LYS A 122 -18.54 -3.26 7.53
C LYS A 122 -18.20 -2.09 8.46
N LEU A 123 -17.76 -0.95 7.93
CA LEU A 123 -17.57 0.26 8.75
C LEU A 123 -18.88 0.73 9.41
N ILE A 124 -20.01 0.60 8.71
CA ILE A 124 -21.34 0.94 9.26
C ILE A 124 -21.71 -0.04 10.38
N GLU A 125 -21.41 -1.35 10.21
CA GLU A 125 -21.66 -2.34 11.26
C GLU A 125 -20.83 -2.07 12.53
N PHE A 126 -19.60 -1.58 12.39
CA PHE A 126 -18.75 -1.18 13.53
C PHE A 126 -19.23 0.10 14.22
N SER A 127 -20.08 0.90 13.56
CA SER A 127 -20.55 2.15 14.14
C SER A 127 -21.46 1.95 15.34
N GLY A 128 -21.35 2.85 16.34
CA GLY A 128 -22.12 2.77 17.59
C GLY A 128 -21.69 3.84 18.58
N ARG A 129 -21.79 3.54 19.87
CA ARG A 129 -21.51 4.53 20.94
C ARG A 129 -20.07 5.05 20.94
N MET A 130 -19.13 4.26 20.45
CA MET A 130 -17.71 4.56 20.52
C MET A 130 -17.04 4.73 19.17
N ALA A 131 -17.71 4.32 18.10
CA ALA A 131 -17.20 4.34 16.74
C ALA A 131 -18.17 5.08 15.82
N PHE A 132 -17.66 6.03 15.02
CA PHE A 132 -18.47 6.90 14.16
C PHE A 132 -17.89 6.93 12.77
N VAL A 133 -18.69 6.54 11.76
CA VAL A 133 -18.28 6.66 10.35
C VAL A 133 -18.26 8.15 9.97
N LEU A 134 -17.16 8.56 9.34
CA LEU A 134 -16.93 9.90 8.83
C LEU A 134 -16.80 9.86 7.31
N SER A 135 -17.26 10.89 6.62
CA SER A 135 -16.92 11.12 5.22
C SER A 135 -15.82 12.19 5.15
N LEU A 136 -14.70 11.85 4.52
CA LEU A 136 -13.62 12.82 4.25
C LEU A 136 -13.87 13.59 2.94
N GLY A 137 -14.88 13.22 2.17
CA GLY A 137 -15.23 13.79 0.88
C GLY A 137 -15.44 12.71 -0.18
N LYS A 138 -15.45 13.13 -1.45
CA LYS A 138 -15.59 12.25 -2.61
C LYS A 138 -14.29 12.21 -3.41
N SER A 139 -14.01 11.07 -4.02
CA SER A 139 -12.91 10.85 -4.95
C SER A 139 -13.17 11.48 -6.33
N HIS A 140 -12.21 11.33 -7.24
CA HIS A 140 -12.31 11.81 -8.61
C HIS A 140 -13.52 11.21 -9.37
N GLU A 141 -13.81 9.91 -9.19
CA GLU A 141 -14.99 9.25 -9.78
C GLU A 141 -16.25 9.36 -8.90
N GLY A 142 -16.23 10.18 -7.85
CA GLY A 142 -17.38 10.48 -7.01
C GLY A 142 -17.68 9.49 -5.88
N ARG A 143 -16.80 8.51 -5.61
CA ARG A 143 -16.95 7.56 -4.51
C ARG A 143 -16.69 8.24 -3.17
N GLN A 144 -17.42 7.83 -2.14
CA GLN A 144 -17.21 8.32 -0.77
C GLN A 144 -15.89 7.81 -0.18
N MET A 145 -15.09 8.69 0.40
CA MET A 145 -13.92 8.34 1.21
C MET A 145 -14.37 8.21 2.67
N ARG A 146 -14.60 6.97 3.13
CA ARG A 146 -15.13 6.70 4.46
C ARG A 146 -14.03 6.34 5.44
N ALA A 147 -13.96 7.08 6.53
CA ALA A 147 -13.14 6.77 7.69
C ALA A 147 -14.04 6.41 8.89
N ILE A 148 -13.46 5.82 9.92
CA ILE A 148 -14.11 5.58 11.20
C ILE A 148 -13.31 6.25 12.32
N LYS A 149 -13.99 7.01 13.17
CA LYS A 149 -13.41 7.55 14.40
C LYS A 149 -13.81 6.67 15.57
N ILE A 150 -12.82 6.17 16.31
CA ILE A 150 -13.01 5.31 17.49
C ILE A 150 -12.47 6.05 18.72
N LYS A 151 -13.25 6.13 19.78
CA LYS A 151 -12.89 6.84 21.02
C LYS A 151 -13.23 6.03 22.27
N GLY A 152 -12.41 6.14 23.31
CA GLY A 152 -12.73 5.63 24.64
C GLY A 152 -13.77 6.50 25.38
N ARG A 153 -14.31 5.98 26.50
CA ARG A 153 -15.43 6.60 27.25
C ARG A 153 -15.08 7.90 27.97
N TYR A 154 -13.86 8.07 28.43
CA TYR A 154 -13.54 8.94 29.56
C TYR A 154 -12.57 10.09 29.25
N ARG A 155 -12.61 10.81 28.22
CA ARG A 155 -11.95 12.13 28.12
C ARG A 155 -12.49 12.93 26.95
N TYR A 156 -12.83 14.17 27.20
CA TYR A 156 -13.03 15.17 26.16
C TYR A 156 -11.66 15.66 25.69
N ASN A 157 -11.53 15.94 24.42
CA ASN A 157 -10.36 16.61 23.85
C ASN A 157 -9.04 15.81 23.87
N LYS A 158 -9.11 14.49 23.67
CA LYS A 158 -7.93 13.63 23.56
C LYS A 158 -7.12 13.93 22.31
N PRO A 159 -5.80 13.65 22.35
CA PRO A 159 -5.00 13.60 21.13
C PRO A 159 -5.56 12.56 20.15
N VAL A 160 -5.31 12.79 18.86
CA VAL A 160 -5.80 11.95 17.76
C VAL A 160 -4.61 11.22 17.10
N PHE A 161 -4.80 9.96 16.84
CA PHE A 161 -3.95 9.15 15.97
C PHE A 161 -4.69 8.89 14.66
N PHE A 162 -4.11 9.30 13.53
CA PHE A 162 -4.68 9.04 12.22
C PHE A 162 -3.95 7.87 11.53
N ILE A 163 -4.72 6.94 11.00
CA ILE A 163 -4.23 5.79 10.26
C ILE A 163 -4.89 5.79 8.88
N GLN A 164 -4.08 5.70 7.83
CA GLN A 164 -4.58 5.49 6.48
C GLN A 164 -4.01 4.21 5.88
N CYS A 165 -4.82 3.59 5.02
CA CYS A 165 -4.48 2.40 4.27
C CYS A 165 -4.93 2.57 2.81
N GLY A 166 -4.45 1.71 1.93
CA GLY A 166 -4.93 1.62 0.55
C GLY A 166 -4.70 2.89 -0.28
N ILE A 167 -3.59 3.60 -0.08
CA ILE A 167 -3.18 4.71 -0.94
C ILE A 167 -2.76 4.17 -2.32
N HIS A 168 -2.15 2.97 -2.38
CA HIS A 168 -1.91 2.24 -3.61
C HIS A 168 -2.93 1.10 -3.75
N ALA A 169 -3.60 1.05 -4.87
CA ALA A 169 -4.78 0.21 -5.05
C ALA A 169 -4.51 -1.31 -5.01
N ARG A 170 -3.32 -1.74 -5.48
CA ARG A 170 -2.91 -3.16 -5.55
C ARG A 170 -2.51 -3.79 -4.22
N GLU A 171 -2.31 -2.99 -3.18
CA GLU A 171 -1.82 -3.41 -1.87
C GLU A 171 -2.97 -3.86 -0.95
N TRP A 172 -3.68 -4.94 -1.32
CA TRP A 172 -4.92 -5.35 -0.66
C TRP A 172 -4.77 -5.68 0.82
N VAL A 173 -3.60 -6.16 1.26
CA VAL A 173 -3.33 -6.43 2.68
C VAL A 173 -3.35 -5.16 3.54
N SER A 174 -3.08 -3.98 2.97
CA SER A 174 -3.12 -2.71 3.69
C SER A 174 -4.54 -2.36 4.16
N PRO A 175 -5.58 -2.27 3.31
CA PRO A 175 -6.97 -2.15 3.75
C PRO A 175 -7.42 -3.25 4.72
N ALA A 176 -7.03 -4.51 4.47
CA ALA A 176 -7.38 -5.64 5.31
C ALA A 176 -6.83 -5.48 6.74
N THR A 177 -5.59 -5.02 6.88
CA THR A 177 -4.95 -4.74 8.18
C THR A 177 -5.64 -3.59 8.91
N CYS A 178 -6.01 -2.50 8.20
CA CYS A 178 -6.81 -1.42 8.79
C CYS A 178 -8.16 -1.94 9.32
N MET A 179 -8.86 -2.78 8.56
CA MET A 179 -10.13 -3.37 8.99
C MET A 179 -9.97 -4.29 10.21
N TYR A 180 -8.87 -5.06 10.27
CA TYR A 180 -8.54 -5.85 11.45
C TYR A 180 -8.32 -4.96 12.68
N MET A 181 -7.57 -3.87 12.58
CA MET A 181 -7.37 -2.94 13.69
C MET A 181 -8.67 -2.30 14.17
N ILE A 182 -9.57 -1.92 13.26
CA ILE A 182 -10.89 -1.38 13.59
C ILE A 182 -11.69 -2.40 14.42
N ASP A 183 -11.70 -3.65 13.98
CA ASP A 183 -12.38 -4.73 14.70
C ASP A 183 -11.81 -4.91 16.11
N GLN A 184 -10.48 -5.03 16.24
CA GLN A 184 -9.84 -5.17 17.54
C GLN A 184 -10.14 -3.99 18.49
N LEU A 185 -10.05 -2.74 17.99
CA LEU A 185 -10.32 -1.55 18.79
C LEU A 185 -11.78 -1.47 19.25
N THR A 186 -12.73 -1.84 18.38
CA THR A 186 -14.16 -1.76 18.69
C THR A 186 -14.63 -2.89 19.58
N GLN A 187 -14.14 -4.14 19.36
CA GLN A 187 -14.61 -5.32 20.09
C GLN A 187 -13.93 -5.54 21.44
N LYS A 188 -12.67 -5.09 21.59
CA LYS A 188 -11.88 -5.37 22.79
C LYS A 188 -11.87 -4.24 23.82
N TYR A 189 -12.35 -3.04 23.52
CA TYR A 189 -12.44 -1.96 24.49
C TYR A 189 -13.30 -2.36 25.69
N GLY A 190 -12.78 -2.13 26.90
CA GLY A 190 -13.43 -2.52 28.17
C GLY A 190 -13.33 -4.03 28.49
N ARG A 191 -12.74 -4.83 27.59
CA ARG A 191 -12.52 -6.28 27.78
C ARG A 191 -11.02 -6.62 27.83
N ASP A 192 -10.22 -5.95 27.02
CA ASP A 192 -8.75 -6.04 27.00
C ASP A 192 -8.17 -4.76 27.60
N GLN A 193 -7.34 -4.92 28.63
CA GLN A 193 -6.75 -3.78 29.35
C GLN A 193 -5.82 -2.95 28.47
N SER A 194 -5.07 -3.60 27.56
CA SER A 194 -4.14 -2.91 26.66
C SER A 194 -4.88 -2.07 25.62
N VAL A 195 -5.96 -2.58 25.06
CA VAL A 195 -6.82 -1.86 24.11
C VAL A 195 -7.59 -0.73 24.81
N THR A 196 -8.04 -0.98 26.04
CA THR A 196 -8.71 0.04 26.83
C THR A 196 -7.77 1.20 27.13
N ALA A 197 -6.56 0.94 27.59
CA ALA A 197 -5.53 1.96 27.84
C ALA A 197 -5.17 2.75 26.57
N LEU A 198 -5.12 2.08 25.41
CA LEU A 198 -4.86 2.70 24.12
C LEU A 198 -5.93 3.76 23.77
N LEU A 199 -7.21 3.35 23.83
CA LEU A 199 -8.35 4.23 23.52
C LEU A 199 -8.60 5.27 24.62
N ASP A 200 -8.20 5.03 25.86
CA ASP A 200 -8.24 6.06 26.91
C ASP A 200 -7.14 7.10 26.74
N LYS A 201 -6.00 6.75 26.15
CA LYS A 201 -4.90 7.68 25.84
C LYS A 201 -5.22 8.56 24.63
N MET A 202 -5.75 7.98 23.53
CA MET A 202 -5.94 8.67 22.25
C MET A 202 -7.27 8.29 21.59
N ASP A 203 -7.82 9.18 20.75
CA ASP A 203 -8.82 8.82 19.74
C ASP A 203 -8.12 8.32 18.47
N PHE A 204 -8.70 7.31 17.80
CA PHE A 204 -8.21 6.83 16.52
C PHE A 204 -9.15 7.24 15.41
N VAL A 205 -8.59 7.71 14.30
CA VAL A 205 -9.30 7.89 13.03
C VAL A 205 -8.63 7.02 12.00
N ILE A 206 -9.36 6.07 11.44
CA ILE A 206 -8.84 5.08 10.50
C ILE A 206 -9.57 5.22 9.16
N LEU A 207 -8.81 5.47 8.09
CA LEU A 207 -9.26 5.50 6.70
C LEU A 207 -8.79 4.21 6.01
N PRO A 208 -9.63 3.17 5.90
CA PRO A 208 -9.17 1.86 5.40
C PRO A 208 -8.83 1.86 3.91
N VAL A 209 -9.44 2.75 3.11
CA VAL A 209 -9.12 2.90 1.69
C VAL A 209 -9.08 4.38 1.34
N LEU A 210 -7.87 4.92 1.12
CA LEU A 210 -7.69 6.30 0.68
C LEU A 210 -8.00 6.42 -0.83
N ASN A 211 -7.42 5.54 -1.64
CA ASN A 211 -7.57 5.48 -3.09
C ASN A 211 -8.79 4.63 -3.47
N VAL A 212 -9.97 5.14 -3.15
CA VAL A 212 -11.24 4.38 -3.35
C VAL A 212 -11.51 4.06 -4.82
N ASP A 213 -11.10 4.92 -5.75
CA ASP A 213 -11.31 4.70 -7.19
C ASP A 213 -10.34 3.64 -7.74
N GLY A 214 -9.06 3.76 -7.41
CA GLY A 214 -8.07 2.74 -7.78
C GLY A 214 -8.39 1.38 -7.17
N TYR A 215 -8.77 1.36 -5.89
CA TYR A 215 -9.14 0.12 -5.21
C TYR A 215 -10.39 -0.53 -5.84
N ALA A 216 -11.45 0.25 -6.10
CA ALA A 216 -12.62 -0.27 -6.80
C ALA A 216 -12.28 -0.79 -8.21
N TYR A 217 -11.34 -0.13 -8.90
CA TYR A 217 -10.86 -0.57 -10.20
C TYR A 217 -10.19 -1.95 -10.15
N THR A 218 -9.40 -2.25 -9.11
CA THR A 218 -8.77 -3.58 -8.97
C THR A 218 -9.78 -4.71 -8.79
N TRP A 219 -11.04 -4.40 -8.44
CA TRP A 219 -12.13 -5.36 -8.24
C TRP A 219 -13.08 -5.50 -9.43
N ILE A 220 -12.93 -4.70 -10.51
CA ILE A 220 -13.80 -4.80 -11.70
C ILE A 220 -13.62 -6.17 -12.38
N ASN A 221 -12.39 -6.56 -12.60
CA ASN A 221 -12.00 -7.88 -13.10
C ASN A 221 -10.71 -8.34 -12.39
N PRO A 222 -10.81 -8.78 -11.14
CA PRO A 222 -9.62 -9.08 -10.34
C PRO A 222 -8.82 -10.29 -10.84
N ARG A 223 -9.34 -11.07 -11.79
CA ARG A 223 -8.61 -12.14 -12.48
C ARG A 223 -7.68 -11.62 -13.58
N ASP A 224 -7.87 -10.40 -14.01
CA ASP A 224 -7.02 -9.73 -14.99
C ASP A 224 -5.94 -8.92 -14.26
N ARG A 225 -4.69 -9.21 -14.56
CA ARG A 225 -3.50 -8.54 -14.00
C ARG A 225 -3.59 -7.01 -14.12
N GLY A 226 -4.01 -6.49 -15.26
CA GLY A 226 -4.08 -5.06 -15.52
C GLY A 226 -5.04 -4.33 -14.59
N TYR A 227 -6.08 -5.04 -14.08
CA TYR A 227 -6.95 -4.52 -13.03
C TYR A 227 -6.34 -4.80 -11.65
N ARG A 228 -6.05 -6.06 -11.31
CA ARG A 228 -5.61 -6.47 -9.97
C ARG A 228 -4.36 -5.74 -9.48
N LEU A 229 -3.40 -5.48 -10.36
CA LEU A 229 -2.12 -4.85 -10.02
C LEU A 229 -2.10 -3.34 -10.27
N TRP A 230 -3.26 -2.71 -10.45
CA TRP A 230 -3.35 -1.26 -10.60
C TRP A 230 -2.91 -0.52 -9.33
N ARG A 231 -2.04 0.50 -9.46
CA ARG A 231 -1.45 1.24 -8.34
C ARG A 231 -2.08 2.60 -8.09
N LYS A 232 -2.16 3.45 -9.13
CA LYS A 232 -2.50 4.88 -9.07
C LYS A 232 -3.99 5.13 -8.79
N ASN A 233 -4.41 6.42 -8.63
CA ASN A 233 -5.82 6.77 -8.69
C ASN A 233 -6.37 6.64 -10.14
N ARG A 234 -7.59 7.13 -10.41
CA ARG A 234 -8.25 6.91 -11.72
C ARG A 234 -8.44 8.18 -12.54
N ARG A 235 -7.79 9.30 -12.20
CA ARG A 235 -7.86 10.52 -12.98
C ARG A 235 -7.34 10.31 -14.40
N TYR A 236 -8.15 10.66 -15.42
CA TYR A 236 -7.76 10.52 -16.81
C TYR A 236 -6.96 11.74 -17.32
N HIS A 237 -5.79 11.48 -17.90
CA HIS A 237 -4.90 12.48 -18.51
C HIS A 237 -5.09 12.49 -20.03
N ARG A 238 -6.05 13.29 -20.50
CA ARG A 238 -6.52 13.29 -21.90
C ARG A 238 -5.40 13.43 -22.94
N SER A 239 -4.46 14.35 -22.73
CA SER A 239 -3.35 14.61 -23.67
C SER A 239 -2.37 13.46 -23.79
N TYR A 240 -2.27 12.60 -22.78
CA TYR A 240 -1.34 11.48 -22.72
C TYR A 240 -2.03 10.12 -22.85
N ARG A 241 -3.37 10.08 -22.89
CA ARG A 241 -4.20 8.88 -22.97
C ARG A 241 -3.91 7.83 -21.90
N CYS A 242 -3.47 8.26 -20.72
CA CYS A 242 -3.24 7.38 -19.58
C CYS A 242 -3.99 7.85 -18.34
N HIS A 243 -4.05 7.00 -17.31
CA HIS A 243 -4.77 7.26 -16.09
C HIS A 243 -3.82 7.33 -14.89
N GLY A 244 -4.23 8.13 -13.93
CA GLY A 244 -3.80 8.07 -12.55
C GLY A 244 -2.58 8.90 -12.22
N VAL A 245 -2.58 9.28 -10.94
CA VAL A 245 -1.47 9.89 -10.20
C VAL A 245 -1.12 8.95 -9.06
N ASP A 246 0.16 8.79 -8.77
CA ASP A 246 0.61 8.13 -7.55
C ASP A 246 0.31 9.05 -6.36
N LEU A 247 -0.70 8.66 -5.57
CA LEU A 247 -1.17 9.49 -4.47
C LEU A 247 -0.11 9.65 -3.37
N ASN A 248 0.86 8.71 -3.26
CA ASN A 248 2.00 8.84 -2.34
C ASN A 248 3.22 9.52 -2.99
N ARG A 249 3.01 10.31 -4.04
CA ARG A 249 3.93 11.28 -4.65
C ARG A 249 3.29 12.67 -4.78
N ASN A 250 2.06 12.83 -4.30
CA ASN A 250 1.23 14.03 -4.55
C ASN A 250 1.15 14.99 -3.36
N TRP A 251 1.83 14.69 -2.24
CA TRP A 251 1.82 15.54 -1.03
C TRP A 251 2.82 16.70 -1.15
N GLY A 252 2.53 17.83 -0.48
CA GLY A 252 3.20 19.10 -0.73
C GLY A 252 4.59 19.28 -0.13
N TYR A 253 5.04 18.41 0.78
CA TYR A 253 6.36 18.52 1.41
C TYR A 253 7.42 17.76 0.61
N GLY A 254 8.50 18.42 0.23
CA GLY A 254 9.55 17.83 -0.62
C GLY A 254 9.06 17.36 -1.99
N TRP A 255 7.92 17.87 -2.49
CA TRP A 255 7.29 17.42 -3.73
C TRP A 255 8.16 17.66 -4.97
N GLY A 256 8.10 16.73 -5.91
CA GLY A 256 8.66 16.89 -7.24
C GLY A 256 10.13 16.53 -7.38
N GLY A 257 10.76 16.03 -6.32
CA GLY A 257 12.16 15.58 -6.31
C GLY A 257 12.34 14.13 -6.76
N THR A 258 13.43 13.52 -6.29
CA THR A 258 13.82 12.15 -6.64
C THR A 258 12.73 11.13 -6.30
N GLY A 259 12.57 10.10 -7.11
CA GLY A 259 11.60 9.03 -6.93
C GLY A 259 10.16 9.40 -7.26
N ALA A 260 9.93 10.60 -7.88
CA ALA A 260 8.63 11.07 -8.32
C ALA A 260 8.70 11.50 -9.80
N SER A 261 8.01 10.76 -10.68
CA SER A 261 8.01 11.04 -12.12
C SER A 261 7.16 12.27 -12.47
N HIS A 262 7.57 13.00 -13.50
CA HIS A 262 6.78 14.06 -14.14
C HIS A 262 5.98 13.57 -15.36
N ARG A 263 6.16 12.30 -15.76
CA ARG A 263 5.50 11.70 -16.92
C ARG A 263 4.17 11.07 -16.49
N PRO A 264 3.01 11.48 -17.05
CA PRO A 264 1.69 11.02 -16.60
C PRO A 264 1.44 9.52 -16.70
N CYS A 265 2.10 8.83 -17.63
CA CYS A 265 1.91 7.39 -17.80
C CYS A 265 2.75 6.53 -16.84
N ASP A 266 3.77 7.09 -16.22
CA ASP A 266 4.61 6.36 -15.27
C ASP A 266 3.85 5.99 -14.00
N THR A 267 4.21 4.86 -13.39
CA THR A 267 3.57 4.35 -12.16
C THR A 267 3.79 5.26 -10.95
N THR A 268 4.86 6.07 -10.95
CA THR A 268 5.23 7.02 -9.90
C THR A 268 4.92 8.48 -10.26
N PHE A 269 3.97 8.72 -11.18
CA PHE A 269 3.59 10.08 -11.57
C PHE A 269 3.05 10.90 -10.41
N ARG A 270 3.71 12.05 -10.14
CA ARG A 270 3.47 12.92 -8.96
C ARG A 270 2.26 13.86 -9.07
N GLY A 271 1.58 13.86 -10.23
CA GLY A 271 0.58 14.89 -10.55
C GLY A 271 1.19 16.18 -11.13
N SER A 272 0.35 17.09 -11.56
CA SER A 272 0.76 18.37 -12.17
C SER A 272 1.26 19.40 -11.15
N THR A 273 0.72 19.33 -9.93
CA THR A 273 1.07 20.18 -8.77
C THR A 273 0.98 19.34 -7.49
N PRO A 274 1.59 19.77 -6.38
CA PRO A 274 1.30 19.17 -5.10
C PRO A 274 -0.21 19.28 -4.83
N PHE A 275 -0.79 18.22 -4.29
CA PHE A 275 -2.23 18.12 -4.05
C PHE A 275 -3.08 18.39 -5.29
N SER A 276 -2.65 17.90 -6.48
CA SER A 276 -3.49 17.96 -7.67
C SER A 276 -4.71 17.04 -7.59
N GLU A 277 -4.67 16.04 -6.70
CA GLU A 277 -5.69 15.00 -6.61
C GLU A 277 -6.66 15.27 -5.45
N ILE A 278 -7.96 15.11 -5.73
CA ILE A 278 -8.99 15.40 -4.75
C ILE A 278 -8.91 14.48 -3.52
N GLU A 279 -8.45 13.26 -3.68
CA GLU A 279 -8.26 12.29 -2.61
C GLU A 279 -7.23 12.81 -1.59
N THR A 280 -6.08 13.28 -2.04
CA THR A 280 -5.05 13.86 -1.17
C THR A 280 -5.49 15.20 -0.56
N ILE A 281 -6.23 16.03 -1.32
CA ILE A 281 -6.84 17.28 -0.82
C ILE A 281 -7.79 16.98 0.35
N ASN A 282 -8.66 15.99 0.21
CA ASN A 282 -9.64 15.64 1.23
C ASN A 282 -8.96 15.21 2.54
N VAL A 283 -7.97 14.33 2.46
CA VAL A 283 -7.21 13.89 3.65
C VAL A 283 -6.43 15.05 4.26
N ARG A 284 -5.70 15.84 3.44
CA ARG A 284 -5.01 17.06 3.89
C ARG A 284 -5.93 18.00 4.68
N ASN A 285 -7.10 18.29 4.12
CA ASN A 285 -8.05 19.22 4.75
C ASN A 285 -8.56 18.66 6.09
N TYR A 286 -8.83 17.36 6.16
CA TYR A 286 -9.22 16.71 7.40
C TYR A 286 -8.11 16.77 8.45
N LEU A 287 -6.87 16.46 8.08
CA LEU A 287 -5.72 16.50 8.99
C LEU A 287 -5.41 17.91 9.49
N LYS A 288 -5.50 18.94 8.61
CA LYS A 288 -5.39 20.35 9.02
C LYS A 288 -6.49 20.75 10.01
N GLY A 289 -7.69 20.20 9.89
CA GLY A 289 -8.77 20.40 10.85
C GLY A 289 -8.52 19.77 12.24
N LEU A 290 -7.51 18.91 12.36
CA LEU A 290 -7.06 18.31 13.62
C LEU A 290 -5.85 19.02 14.24
N GLU A 291 -5.48 20.21 13.74
CA GLU A 291 -4.31 20.95 14.22
C GLU A 291 -4.26 21.02 15.76
N GLY A 292 -3.07 20.80 16.33
CA GLY A 292 -2.83 20.73 17.77
C GLY A 292 -3.29 19.42 18.44
N LYS A 293 -4.24 18.68 17.86
CA LYS A 293 -4.75 17.41 18.38
C LYS A 293 -4.11 16.20 17.70
N LEU A 294 -3.74 16.30 16.43
CA LEU A 294 -3.06 15.21 15.70
C LEU A 294 -1.67 15.00 16.30
N LYS A 295 -1.44 13.82 16.88
CA LYS A 295 -0.17 13.47 17.54
C LYS A 295 0.50 12.25 16.95
N GLY A 296 -0.22 11.47 16.14
CA GLY A 296 0.33 10.33 15.43
C GLY A 296 -0.30 10.13 14.08
N PHE A 297 0.49 9.62 13.16
CA PHE A 297 0.11 9.32 11.79
C PHE A 297 0.82 8.05 11.31
N ILE A 298 0.09 7.14 10.65
CA ILE A 298 0.65 6.01 9.93
C ILE A 298 -0.04 5.85 8.59
N ASP A 299 0.76 5.61 7.54
CA ASP A 299 0.35 5.15 6.23
C ASP A 299 0.80 3.70 6.03
N PHE A 300 -0.16 2.77 5.91
CA PHE A 300 0.14 1.37 5.71
C PHE A 300 0.18 0.99 4.24
N HIS A 301 1.27 0.37 3.83
CA HIS A 301 1.61 -0.11 2.51
C HIS A 301 1.90 -1.61 2.50
N ALA A 302 2.10 -2.18 1.34
CA ALA A 302 2.75 -3.44 1.10
C ALA A 302 3.61 -3.31 -0.17
N TYR A 303 4.71 -4.03 -0.22
CA TYR A 303 5.27 -5.00 0.72
C TYR A 303 6.74 -4.69 1.03
N SER A 304 7.35 -5.23 2.04
CA SER A 304 8.80 -5.34 2.26
C SER A 304 9.15 -5.57 3.74
N GLN A 305 8.17 -5.56 4.66
CA GLN A 305 8.36 -5.69 6.10
C GLN A 305 9.31 -4.62 6.65
N MET A 306 8.93 -3.34 6.48
CA MET A 306 9.72 -2.19 6.91
C MET A 306 8.86 -1.18 7.67
N TRP A 307 9.45 -0.55 8.68
CA TRP A 307 8.86 0.53 9.44
C TRP A 307 9.64 1.82 9.20
N PHE A 308 9.06 2.75 8.48
CA PHE A 308 9.72 3.97 8.05
C PHE A 308 9.42 5.15 8.96
N ILE A 309 10.45 5.93 9.22
CA ILE A 309 10.38 7.26 9.77
C ILE A 309 10.73 8.29 8.67
N PRO A 310 10.30 9.56 8.76
CA PRO A 310 10.78 10.62 7.88
C PRO A 310 12.31 10.77 7.94
N TRP A 311 12.95 11.20 6.89
CA TRP A 311 12.38 11.66 5.63
C TRP A 311 12.39 10.55 4.58
N GLY A 312 11.36 10.58 3.70
CA GLY A 312 11.34 9.82 2.46
C GLY A 312 12.01 10.56 1.30
N TYR A 313 11.92 11.89 1.22
CA TYR A 313 12.48 12.65 0.09
C TYR A 313 13.99 12.89 0.15
N THR A 314 14.62 12.72 1.30
CA THR A 314 16.06 12.98 1.53
C THR A 314 16.65 12.08 2.60
N SER A 315 17.93 11.76 2.48
CA SER A 315 18.70 11.03 3.51
C SER A 315 19.07 11.85 4.74
N ARG A 316 18.75 13.14 4.79
CA ARG A 316 18.96 13.98 5.98
C ARG A 316 18.09 13.48 7.13
N ARG A 317 18.62 13.53 8.34
CA ARG A 317 17.85 13.19 9.54
C ARG A 317 16.88 14.29 9.91
N THR A 318 15.73 13.92 10.45
CA THR A 318 14.79 14.85 11.12
C THR A 318 15.39 15.34 12.44
N THR A 319 14.83 16.41 13.00
CA THR A 319 15.16 16.87 14.35
C THR A 319 14.79 15.85 15.42
N ASP A 320 13.68 15.11 15.18
CA ASP A 320 13.15 14.11 16.10
C ASP A 320 13.62 12.68 15.80
N HIS A 321 14.66 12.53 14.95
CA HIS A 321 15.14 11.25 14.43
C HIS A 321 15.26 10.15 15.49
N TRP A 322 15.92 10.46 16.61
CA TRP A 322 16.19 9.45 17.65
C TRP A 322 14.93 9.04 18.41
N GLU A 323 13.99 9.96 18.62
CA GLU A 323 12.69 9.66 19.22
C GLU A 323 11.84 8.80 18.26
N GLN A 324 11.81 9.15 16.99
CA GLN A 324 11.13 8.35 15.95
C GLN A 324 11.72 6.94 15.84
N MET A 325 13.05 6.81 15.85
CA MET A 325 13.75 5.51 15.84
C MET A 325 13.45 4.68 17.10
N ARG A 326 13.40 5.30 18.26
CA ARG A 326 13.07 4.63 19.53
C ARG A 326 11.67 4.00 19.48
N VAL A 327 10.72 4.76 19.00
CA VAL A 327 9.31 4.32 18.92
C VAL A 327 9.12 3.28 17.82
N ALA A 328 9.73 3.47 16.64
CA ALA A 328 9.70 2.50 15.53
C ALA A 328 10.34 1.15 15.94
N LYS A 329 11.46 1.20 16.70
CA LYS A 329 12.07 0.00 17.26
C LYS A 329 11.11 -0.74 18.20
N ALA A 330 10.48 -0.04 19.12
CA ALA A 330 9.54 -0.63 20.07
C ALA A 330 8.36 -1.31 19.36
N ALA A 331 7.82 -0.66 18.30
CA ALA A 331 6.79 -1.21 17.45
C ALA A 331 7.26 -2.50 16.73
N SER A 332 8.42 -2.45 16.08
CA SER A 332 9.00 -3.59 15.35
C SER A 332 9.33 -4.76 16.27
N ASP A 333 9.83 -4.50 17.48
CA ASP A 333 10.10 -5.52 18.49
C ASP A 333 8.81 -6.17 19.02
N ALA A 334 7.73 -5.40 19.20
CA ALA A 334 6.45 -5.90 19.64
C ALA A 334 5.80 -6.78 18.55
N LEU A 335 5.80 -6.32 17.31
CA LEU A 335 5.36 -7.04 16.14
C LEU A 335 6.08 -8.39 16.02
N ARG A 336 7.41 -8.39 16.13
CA ARG A 336 8.22 -9.61 16.03
C ARG A 336 7.86 -10.66 17.11
N ARG A 337 7.42 -10.25 18.28
CA ARG A 337 7.07 -11.19 19.36
C ARG A 337 5.82 -12.02 19.08
N VAL A 338 4.98 -11.61 18.12
CA VAL A 338 3.72 -12.30 17.80
C VAL A 338 3.99 -13.54 16.95
N HIS A 339 4.57 -13.36 15.78
CA HIS A 339 4.79 -14.44 14.80
C HIS A 339 6.25 -14.60 14.36
N GLY A 340 7.18 -13.88 14.99
CA GLY A 340 8.60 -13.93 14.61
C GLY A 340 8.97 -13.10 13.39
N THR A 341 8.00 -12.43 12.76
CA THR A 341 8.19 -11.61 11.56
C THR A 341 9.14 -10.44 11.86
N ARG A 342 10.17 -10.29 11.03
CA ARG A 342 11.19 -9.26 11.23
C ARG A 342 10.95 -8.07 10.33
N PHE A 343 10.73 -6.91 10.92
CA PHE A 343 10.66 -5.64 10.23
C PHE A 343 11.97 -4.87 10.41
N LYS A 344 12.53 -4.36 9.32
CA LYS A 344 13.58 -3.34 9.38
C LYS A 344 12.93 -2.01 9.76
N TYR A 345 13.66 -1.13 10.45
CA TYR A 345 13.16 0.21 10.78
C TYR A 345 14.24 1.27 10.57
N GLY A 346 13.83 2.45 10.12
CA GLY A 346 14.73 3.57 9.84
C GLY A 346 14.12 4.59 8.90
N SER A 347 14.89 5.60 8.44
CA SER A 347 14.34 6.59 7.51
C SER A 347 14.04 5.94 6.16
N SER A 348 12.90 6.29 5.59
CA SER A 348 12.40 5.75 4.32
C SER A 348 13.44 5.91 3.21
N ALA A 349 14.00 7.11 3.06
CA ALA A 349 15.03 7.38 2.07
C ALA A 349 16.31 6.53 2.25
N SER A 350 16.64 6.09 3.47
CA SER A 350 17.84 5.29 3.73
C SER A 350 17.62 3.79 3.62
N LEU A 351 16.40 3.32 3.90
CA LEU A 351 16.08 1.89 3.84
C LEU A 351 15.57 1.44 2.47
N LEU A 352 14.89 2.32 1.75
CA LEU A 352 14.30 1.99 0.47
C LEU A 352 14.96 2.81 -0.67
N TYR A 353 14.49 4.02 -0.90
CA TYR A 353 15.05 4.99 -1.86
C TYR A 353 14.44 6.36 -1.59
N PRO A 354 15.08 7.46 -2.02
CA PRO A 354 14.46 8.77 -1.93
C PRO A 354 13.17 8.83 -2.75
N ALA A 355 12.04 9.09 -2.08
CA ALA A 355 10.72 9.18 -2.67
C ALA A 355 10.06 10.50 -2.23
N SER A 356 9.93 11.42 -3.16
CA SER A 356 9.44 12.78 -2.90
C SER A 356 7.92 12.86 -2.93
N GLY A 357 7.33 13.65 -2.03
CA GLY A 357 5.89 13.91 -1.98
C GLY A 357 5.09 12.82 -1.26
N GLY A 358 5.69 12.16 -0.28
CA GLY A 358 5.05 11.18 0.59
C GLY A 358 4.18 11.80 1.68
N SER A 359 3.20 11.03 2.15
CA SER A 359 2.22 11.43 3.17
C SER A 359 2.86 11.64 4.54
N GLU A 360 3.79 10.76 4.92
CA GLU A 360 4.50 10.81 6.19
C GLU A 360 5.42 12.03 6.30
N ASP A 361 6.09 12.40 5.19
CA ASP A 361 6.95 13.58 5.14
C ASP A 361 6.15 14.88 5.28
N TRP A 362 5.00 14.94 4.62
CA TRP A 362 4.12 16.09 4.72
C TRP A 362 3.52 16.24 6.13
N THR A 363 3.09 15.12 6.72
CA THR A 363 2.48 15.13 8.05
C THR A 363 3.51 15.53 9.13
N TYR A 364 4.75 15.08 9.01
CA TYR A 364 5.83 15.52 9.89
C TYR A 364 6.24 16.96 9.61
N GLY A 365 6.57 17.28 8.36
CA GLY A 365 7.22 18.55 8.01
C GLY A 365 6.28 19.75 7.99
N GLU A 366 5.03 19.57 7.56
CA GLU A 366 4.04 20.66 7.45
C GLU A 366 3.16 20.77 8.70
N LEU A 367 2.74 19.64 9.29
CA LEU A 367 1.84 19.65 10.47
C LEU A 367 2.59 19.50 11.79
N GLY A 368 3.90 19.29 11.79
CA GLY A 368 4.72 19.14 13.00
C GLY A 368 4.37 17.90 13.84
N VAL A 369 3.88 16.84 13.20
CA VAL A 369 3.52 15.59 13.88
C VAL A 369 4.76 14.73 14.04
N THR A 370 5.40 14.77 15.21
CA THR A 370 6.63 14.01 15.52
C THR A 370 6.50 12.51 15.21
N TYR A 371 5.35 11.91 15.53
CA TYR A 371 5.10 10.48 15.35
C TYR A 371 4.39 10.21 14.03
N SER A 372 5.08 10.50 12.92
CA SER A 372 4.63 10.24 11.55
C SER A 372 5.42 9.09 10.96
N PHE A 373 4.73 8.08 10.41
CA PHE A 373 5.34 6.86 9.92
C PHE A 373 4.69 6.39 8.62
N SER A 374 5.44 5.57 7.88
CA SER A 374 4.94 4.74 6.80
C SER A 374 5.40 3.30 7.07
N VAL A 375 4.58 2.30 6.74
CA VAL A 375 4.88 0.90 7.06
C VAL A 375 4.60 0.02 5.86
N GLU A 376 5.60 -0.71 5.43
CA GLU A 376 5.46 -1.78 4.45
C GLU A 376 5.19 -3.10 5.18
N LEU A 377 4.02 -3.66 4.98
CA LEU A 377 3.56 -4.91 5.61
C LEU A 377 4.23 -6.14 4.99
N ARG A 378 3.74 -7.36 5.32
CA ARG A 378 4.16 -8.61 4.70
C ARG A 378 3.97 -8.54 3.18
N ASP A 379 4.78 -9.26 2.42
CA ASP A 379 5.90 -10.10 2.83
C ASP A 379 7.26 -9.49 2.42
N THR A 380 8.26 -10.31 2.12
CA THR A 380 9.56 -9.84 1.59
C THR A 380 9.71 -10.06 0.09
N GLY A 381 8.58 -10.37 -0.60
CA GLY A 381 8.48 -10.51 -2.05
C GLY A 381 8.31 -11.94 -2.55
N HIS A 382 8.01 -12.90 -1.65
CA HIS A 382 7.66 -14.26 -2.08
C HIS A 382 6.29 -14.29 -2.79
N HIS A 383 5.34 -13.50 -2.27
CA HIS A 383 4.04 -13.26 -2.90
C HIS A 383 3.90 -11.80 -3.37
N GLY A 384 4.65 -10.87 -2.76
CA GLY A 384 4.60 -9.44 -3.09
C GLY A 384 3.21 -8.83 -2.81
N PHE A 385 2.57 -8.27 -3.85
CA PHE A 385 1.22 -7.69 -3.73
C PHE A 385 0.11 -8.74 -3.64
N LEU A 386 0.40 -10.00 -3.94
CA LEU A 386 -0.55 -11.11 -4.01
C LEU A 386 -0.47 -11.98 -2.74
N LEU A 387 -0.43 -11.33 -1.58
CA LEU A 387 -0.30 -12.02 -0.30
C LEU A 387 -1.53 -12.90 -0.05
N PRO A 388 -1.37 -14.22 0.23
CA PRO A 388 -2.50 -15.12 0.47
C PRO A 388 -3.39 -14.66 1.63
N ALA A 389 -4.69 -14.93 1.52
CA ALA A 389 -5.67 -14.45 2.50
C ALA A 389 -5.48 -15.02 3.92
N ASP A 390 -4.87 -16.19 4.06
CA ASP A 390 -4.50 -16.77 5.37
C ASP A 390 -3.43 -15.94 6.11
N GLN A 391 -2.74 -15.03 5.42
CA GLN A 391 -1.79 -14.08 5.99
C GLN A 391 -2.45 -12.79 6.51
N ILE A 392 -3.74 -12.55 6.24
CA ILE A 392 -4.46 -11.34 6.71
C ILE A 392 -4.47 -11.26 8.23
N ILE A 393 -4.92 -12.32 8.90
CA ILE A 393 -5.00 -12.36 10.37
C ILE A 393 -3.62 -12.25 11.01
N PRO A 394 -2.60 -13.06 10.63
CA PRO A 394 -1.26 -12.91 11.18
C PRO A 394 -0.65 -11.52 10.98
N THR A 395 -0.86 -10.91 9.80
CA THR A 395 -0.41 -9.53 9.54
C THR A 395 -1.12 -8.53 10.45
N GLY A 396 -2.44 -8.67 10.59
CA GLY A 396 -3.25 -7.83 11.47
C GLY A 396 -2.84 -7.93 12.93
N GLU A 397 -2.66 -9.15 13.45
CA GLU A 397 -2.25 -9.40 14.83
C GLU A 397 -0.93 -8.76 15.19
N GLU A 398 0.12 -9.05 14.41
CA GLU A 398 1.45 -8.52 14.67
C GLU A 398 1.53 -7.01 14.51
N THR A 399 0.84 -6.45 13.50
CA THR A 399 0.82 -5.01 13.25
C THR A 399 0.06 -4.26 14.35
N PHE A 400 -1.03 -4.86 14.86
CA PHE A 400 -1.79 -4.28 15.98
C PHE A 400 -0.98 -4.26 17.28
N GLU A 401 -0.20 -5.30 17.58
CA GLU A 401 0.74 -5.29 18.71
C GLU A 401 1.83 -4.23 18.53
N GLY A 402 2.32 -4.04 17.30
CA GLY A 402 3.23 -2.96 16.95
C GLY A 402 2.62 -1.57 17.23
N LEU A 403 1.37 -1.34 16.80
CA LEU A 403 0.64 -0.09 17.04
C LEU A 403 0.46 0.17 18.55
N LYS A 404 0.08 -0.85 19.33
CA LYS A 404 -0.07 -0.71 20.78
C LYS A 404 1.24 -0.31 21.45
N ALA A 405 2.35 -0.93 21.06
CA ALA A 405 3.67 -0.59 21.59
C ALA A 405 4.08 0.83 21.20
N LEU A 406 3.88 1.22 19.93
CA LEU A 406 4.14 2.57 19.45
C LEU A 406 3.42 3.62 20.29
N VAL A 407 2.09 3.49 20.43
CA VAL A 407 1.28 4.49 21.16
C VAL A 407 1.64 4.52 22.66
N ARG A 408 1.98 3.39 23.25
CA ARG A 408 2.45 3.33 24.65
C ARG A 408 3.72 4.17 24.83
N GLU A 409 4.66 4.07 23.88
CA GLU A 409 5.96 4.75 23.92
C GLU A 409 5.89 6.23 23.53
N MET A 410 4.83 6.69 22.87
CA MET A 410 4.66 8.10 22.50
C MET A 410 4.54 8.99 23.74
N ARG A 411 5.25 10.11 23.71
CA ARG A 411 5.23 11.17 24.72
C ARG A 411 4.24 12.26 24.29
N VAL A 412 2.95 12.05 24.61
CA VAL A 412 1.83 12.94 24.23
C VAL A 412 0.90 13.18 25.41
#